data_0a686a8fed4aece75e6bfe75fbf21ae5
#
_entry.id   0a686a8fed4aece75e6bfe75fbf21ae5
#
_cell.length_a   1.000
_cell.length_b   1.000
_cell.length_c   1.000
_cell.angle_alpha   90.00
_cell.angle_beta   90.00
_cell.angle_gamma   90.00
#
_symmetry.space_group_name_H-M   'P 1'
#
loop_
_entity.id
_entity.type
_entity.pdbx_description
1 polymer ?
#
loop_
_entity_poly.entity_id
_entity_poly.type
_entity_poly.pdbx_seq_one_letter_code
_entity_poly.pdbx_strand_id
1 'polypeptide(L)'
;GRVGSLLEVGTGFHPELTGRENIFLNGAILGMSQREIRRKFDEIVDFAEVEKFIDTPVKRYSSGMYVRLAFADGRVSAEVKERVDGD
;
A
#
# COMPACT_ATOMS: atom_id res chain seq x y z
N GLY A 1 5.49 2.12 -18.81
CA GLY A 1 5.53 3.19 -17.88
C GLY A 1 4.65 4.32 -18.32
N ARG A 2 3.68 4.55 -17.57
CA ARG A 2 2.74 5.57 -17.88
C ARG A 2 2.54 6.46 -16.69
N VAL A 3 2.15 7.65 -16.98
CA VAL A 3 1.76 8.58 -15.93
C VAL A 3 0.64 7.98 -15.10
N GLY A 4 -0.23 7.24 -15.75
CA GLY A 4 -1.33 6.59 -15.07
C GLY A 4 -0.92 5.62 -13.98
N SER A 5 0.27 5.04 -14.06
CA SER A 5 0.74 4.10 -13.05
C SER A 5 0.91 4.75 -11.69
N LEU A 6 1.45 5.96 -11.68
CA LEU A 6 1.62 6.68 -10.42
C LEU A 6 0.28 7.09 -9.83
N LEU A 7 -0.64 7.47 -10.69
CA LEU A 7 -1.97 7.84 -10.24
C LEU A 7 -2.69 6.63 -9.65
N GLU A 8 -2.50 5.47 -10.24
CA GLU A 8 -3.12 4.25 -9.74
C GLU A 8 -2.63 3.91 -8.34
N VAL A 9 -1.34 4.09 -8.10
CA VAL A 9 -0.77 3.85 -6.78
C VAL A 9 -1.43 4.78 -5.76
N GLY A 10 -1.61 6.03 -6.11
CA GLY A 10 -2.22 6.99 -5.21
C GLY A 10 -3.71 6.81 -5.04
N THR A 11 -4.41 6.36 -6.08
CA THR A 11 -5.86 6.22 -6.04
C THR A 11 -6.34 4.99 -5.29
N GLY A 12 -5.42 4.08 -4.95
CA GLY A 12 -5.79 2.89 -4.22
C GLY A 12 -6.08 3.12 -2.76
N PHE A 13 -5.82 4.32 -2.25
CA PHE A 13 -5.99 4.61 -0.84
C PHE A 13 -7.28 5.34 -0.57
N HIS A 14 -8.02 4.84 0.41
CA HIS A 14 -9.27 5.45 0.85
C HIS A 14 -8.97 6.34 2.06
N PRO A 15 -9.25 7.64 1.96
CA PRO A 15 -8.89 8.58 3.05
C PRO A 15 -9.53 8.27 4.39
N GLU A 16 -10.71 7.67 4.36
CA GLU A 16 -11.44 7.37 5.59
C GLU A 16 -10.91 6.14 6.32
N LEU A 17 -10.15 5.31 5.63
CA LEU A 17 -9.59 4.09 6.22
C LEU A 17 -8.20 4.36 6.76
N THR A 18 -7.79 3.54 7.71
CA THR A 18 -6.43 3.63 8.27
C THR A 18 -5.42 3.10 7.28
N GLY A 19 -4.14 3.33 7.57
CA GLY A 19 -3.08 2.75 6.76
C GLY A 19 -3.16 1.23 6.72
N ARG A 20 -3.43 0.63 7.87
CA ARG A 20 -3.59 -0.82 7.98
C ARG A 20 -4.69 -1.33 7.07
N GLU A 21 -5.85 -0.71 7.14
CA GLU A 21 -7.00 -1.13 6.35
C GLU A 21 -6.74 -0.97 4.86
N ASN A 22 -6.06 0.11 4.49
CA ASN A 22 -5.73 0.34 3.09
C ASN A 22 -4.79 -0.71 2.53
N ILE A 23 -3.76 -1.07 3.31
CA ILE A 23 -2.81 -2.07 2.87
C ILE A 23 -3.50 -3.42 2.66
N PHE A 24 -4.33 -3.82 3.62
CA PHE A 24 -5.02 -5.09 3.52
C PHE A 24 -6.02 -5.10 2.37
N LEU A 25 -6.74 -4.01 2.18
CA LEU A 25 -7.69 -3.91 1.08
C LEU A 25 -6.98 -4.00 -0.27
N ASN A 26 -5.90 -3.27 -0.43
CA ASN A 26 -5.16 -3.29 -1.70
C ASN A 26 -4.57 -4.66 -1.97
N GLY A 27 -4.08 -5.33 -0.94
CA GLY A 27 -3.57 -6.68 -1.11
C GLY A 27 -4.65 -7.66 -1.54
N ALA A 28 -5.84 -7.53 -0.95
CA ALA A 28 -6.96 -8.39 -1.30
C ALA A 28 -7.40 -8.18 -2.75
N ILE A 29 -7.39 -6.94 -3.19
CA ILE A 29 -7.75 -6.61 -4.57
C ILE A 29 -6.78 -7.27 -5.56
N LEU A 30 -5.51 -7.35 -5.17
CA LEU A 30 -4.49 -7.99 -6.00
C LEU A 30 -4.55 -9.51 -5.94
N GLY A 31 -5.39 -10.06 -5.10
CA GLY A 31 -5.51 -11.51 -4.98
C GLY A 31 -4.51 -12.14 -4.03
N MET A 32 -3.86 -11.37 -3.19
CA MET A 32 -2.92 -11.90 -2.22
C MET A 32 -3.66 -12.63 -1.10
N SER A 33 -3.05 -13.71 -0.59
CA SER A 33 -3.60 -14.39 0.58
C SER A 33 -3.38 -13.52 1.80
N GLN A 34 -4.16 -13.78 2.85
CA GLN A 34 -4.00 -13.02 4.09
C GLN A 34 -2.61 -13.18 4.69
N ARG A 35 -2.04 -14.37 4.57
CA ARG A 35 -0.70 -14.61 5.06
C ARG A 35 0.33 -13.76 4.33
N GLU A 36 0.19 -13.68 3.02
CA GLU A 36 1.10 -12.88 2.21
C GLU A 36 0.94 -11.39 2.52
N ILE A 37 -0.31 -10.94 2.67
CA ILE A 37 -0.57 -9.55 3.01
C ILE A 37 0.08 -9.18 4.34
N ARG A 38 -0.04 -10.05 5.34
CA ARG A 38 0.57 -9.79 6.64
C ARG A 38 2.07 -9.67 6.56
N ARG A 39 2.68 -10.54 5.78
CA ARG A 39 4.11 -10.52 5.61
C ARG A 39 4.56 -9.21 4.96
N LYS A 40 3.84 -8.81 3.92
CA LYS A 40 4.17 -7.58 3.21
C LYS A 40 3.81 -6.35 4.01
N PHE A 41 2.79 -6.45 4.86
CA PHE A 41 2.39 -5.36 5.72
C PHE A 41 3.54 -4.87 6.58
N ASP A 42 4.24 -5.78 7.23
CA ASP A 42 5.36 -5.42 8.08
C ASP A 42 6.46 -4.71 7.29
N GLU A 43 6.74 -5.19 6.09
CA GLU A 43 7.71 -4.58 5.21
C GLU A 43 7.31 -3.15 4.83
N ILE A 44 6.05 -2.99 4.46
CA ILE A 44 5.53 -1.69 4.03
C ILE A 44 5.59 -0.68 5.16
N VAL A 45 5.14 -1.09 6.33
CA VAL A 45 5.09 -0.20 7.48
C VAL A 45 6.48 0.21 7.92
N ASP A 46 7.40 -0.75 7.93
CA ASP A 46 8.78 -0.48 8.31
C ASP A 46 9.45 0.48 7.32
N PHE A 47 9.25 0.25 6.04
CA PHE A 47 9.82 1.09 5.00
C PHE A 47 9.26 2.52 5.07
N ALA A 48 7.96 2.64 5.28
CA ALA A 48 7.29 3.93 5.30
C ALA A 48 7.44 4.66 6.63
N GLU A 49 7.87 3.95 7.67
CA GLU A 49 8.06 4.53 9.00
C GLU A 49 6.78 5.14 9.56
N VAL A 50 5.67 4.43 9.39
CA VAL A 50 4.37 4.93 9.82
C VAL A 50 3.72 4.08 10.91
N GLU A 51 4.50 3.28 11.63
CA GLU A 51 3.96 2.38 12.65
C GLU A 51 3.10 3.09 13.69
N LYS A 52 3.51 4.29 14.09
CA LYS A 52 2.78 5.04 15.12
C LYS A 52 1.41 5.50 14.62
N PHE A 53 1.25 5.60 13.31
CA PHE A 53 0.03 6.14 12.72
C PHE A 53 -0.72 5.11 11.89
N ILE A 54 -0.34 3.84 12.03
CA ILE A 54 -0.90 2.80 11.17
C ILE A 54 -2.41 2.63 11.38
N ASP A 55 -2.89 2.94 12.58
CA ASP A 55 -4.32 2.86 12.88
C ASP A 55 -5.02 4.22 12.84
N THR A 56 -4.37 5.21 12.25
CA THR A 56 -4.95 6.54 12.04
C THR A 56 -5.45 6.62 10.59
N PRO A 57 -6.63 7.21 10.35
CA PRO A 57 -7.11 7.39 8.97
C PRO A 57 -6.08 8.16 8.13
N VAL A 58 -5.86 7.68 6.91
CA VAL A 58 -4.80 8.27 6.08
C VAL A 58 -5.06 9.72 5.72
N LYS A 59 -6.30 10.18 5.81
CA LYS A 59 -6.60 11.59 5.57
C LYS A 59 -5.91 12.50 6.58
N ARG A 60 -5.48 11.95 7.71
CA ARG A 60 -4.78 12.70 8.75
C ARG A 60 -3.28 12.68 8.59
N TYR A 61 -2.80 11.93 7.62
CA TYR A 61 -1.36 11.84 7.39
C TYR A 61 -0.81 13.13 6.79
N SER A 62 0.43 13.46 7.12
CA SER A 62 1.11 14.55 6.44
C SER A 62 1.36 14.11 4.99
N SER A 63 1.66 15.08 4.13
CA SER A 63 1.96 14.77 2.73
C SER A 63 3.09 13.77 2.61
N GLY A 64 4.15 13.97 3.38
CA GLY A 64 5.31 13.09 3.34
C GLY A 64 4.98 11.67 3.78
N MET A 65 4.21 11.54 4.85
CA MET A 65 3.77 10.22 5.33
C MET A 65 2.93 9.51 4.29
N TYR A 66 2.00 10.23 3.71
CA TYR A 66 1.12 9.65 2.70
C TYR A 66 1.94 9.15 1.50
N VAL A 67 2.84 9.98 1.02
CA VAL A 67 3.67 9.61 -0.13
C VAL A 67 4.54 8.40 0.18
N ARG A 68 5.14 8.37 1.36
CA ARG A 68 5.99 7.24 1.75
C ARG A 68 5.19 5.94 1.82
N LEU A 69 4.00 6.00 2.41
CA LEU A 69 3.17 4.82 2.51
C LEU A 69 2.68 4.36 1.14
N ALA A 70 2.22 5.29 0.33
CA ALA A 70 1.74 4.97 -1.01
C ALA A 70 2.86 4.38 -1.87
N PHE A 71 4.06 4.91 -1.74
CA PHE A 71 5.21 4.43 -2.49
C PHE A 71 5.58 3.00 -2.06
N ALA A 72 5.63 2.76 -0.75
CA ALA A 72 5.98 1.45 -0.23
C ALA A 72 4.95 0.41 -0.65
N ASP A 73 3.68 0.75 -0.53
CA ASP A 73 2.59 -0.14 -0.92
C ASP A 73 2.61 -0.37 -2.43
N GLY A 74 2.91 0.67 -3.19
CA GLY A 74 3.01 0.55 -4.64
C GLY A 74 4.12 -0.38 -5.10
N ARG A 75 5.26 -0.37 -4.39
CA ARG A 75 6.36 -1.28 -4.70
C ARG A 75 5.94 -2.73 -4.53
N VAL A 76 5.26 -3.03 -3.44
CA VAL A 76 4.78 -4.37 -3.18
C VAL A 76 3.74 -4.78 -4.20
N SER A 77 2.83 -3.87 -4.52
CA SER A 77 1.81 -4.13 -5.53
C SER A 77 2.43 -4.43 -6.88
N ALA A 78 3.46 -3.68 -7.25
CA ALA A 78 4.14 -3.90 -8.51
C ALA A 78 4.84 -5.25 -8.56
N GLU A 79 5.46 -5.66 -7.45
CA GLU A 79 6.11 -6.97 -7.35
C GLU A 79 5.09 -8.10 -7.55
N VAL A 80 3.97 -8.01 -6.87
CA VAL A 80 2.93 -9.02 -6.95
C VAL A 80 2.36 -9.09 -8.36
N LYS A 81 2.09 -7.94 -8.94
CA LYS A 81 1.52 -7.86 -10.28
C LYS A 81 2.50 -8.44 -11.31
N GLU A 82 3.77 -8.13 -11.15
CA GLU A 82 4.80 -8.63 -12.05
C GLU A 82 4.90 -10.15 -11.97
N ARG A 83 4.82 -10.70 -10.75
CA ARG A 83 4.83 -12.13 -10.53
C ARG A 83 3.68 -12.83 -11.24
N VAL A 84 2.49 -12.23 -11.16
CA VAL A 84 1.30 -12.77 -11.78
C VAL A 84 1.35 -12.66 -13.30
N ASP A 85 1.77 -11.49 -13.78
CA ASP A 85 1.83 -11.24 -15.22
C ASP A 85 3.02 -11.93 -15.89
N GLY A 86 4.06 -12.17 -15.14
CA GLY A 86 5.28 -12.77 -15.64
C GLY A 86 5.15 -14.25 -15.96
N ASP A 87 4.09 -14.87 -15.50
CA ASP A 87 3.82 -16.26 -15.79
C ASP A 87 2.98 -16.40 -17.04
#